data_4c97f04514d8b160de38d01fc0714009
#
_entry.id   4c97f04514d8b160de38d01fc0714009
#
_cell.length_a   1.000
_cell.length_b   1.000
_cell.length_c   1.000
_cell.angle_alpha   90.00
_cell.angle_beta   90.00
_cell.angle_gamma   90.00
#
_symmetry.space_group_name_H-M   'P 1'
#
loop_
_entity.id
_entity.type
_entity.pdbx_description
1 polymer ?
#
loop_
_entity_poly.entity_id
_entity_poly.type
_entity_poly.pdbx_seq_one_letter_code
_entity_poly.pdbx_strand_id
1 'polypeptide(L)'
;MKKWLFLALVMMAGQLCAESVQDILKKNSDPALRYTQKLENFNAACALAGDDSGLRKLCWINRFSFTNERIMHNAVQEMLADPKLKEEHRAEIFAVLFRSYGFAGDPDAALKFFRERMEKTYGQAKVRYAVLIAMIYDEMYRIDGEPTKHDCLEMVKVLESARMPEVAQDPELNWYLAKAHMKLGNLNSVNDSLQILRQKRPQYVSAGAVFELSGDLLRVQRLYAEAYQEYSRACAEEMRIGACWKQAECAMVEQQYAHALAALERIDPAQLDGEDRLLLLEQIRNLKNRVKK
;
A
#
# COMPACT_ATOMS: atom_id res chain seq x y z
N MET A 1 50.49 -13.80 33.13
CA MET A 1 50.15 -14.12 31.70
C MET A 1 48.80 -14.83 31.51
N LYS A 2 48.36 -15.77 32.34
CA LYS A 2 47.08 -16.49 32.14
C LYS A 2 45.78 -15.64 32.23
N LYS A 3 45.77 -14.54 32.99
CA LYS A 3 44.58 -13.67 33.11
C LYS A 3 44.33 -12.81 31.86
N TRP A 4 45.33 -12.45 31.10
CA TRP A 4 45.21 -11.66 29.89
C TRP A 4 44.73 -12.50 28.68
N LEU A 5 45.09 -13.77 28.63
CA LEU A 5 44.61 -14.70 27.61
C LEU A 5 43.09 -14.96 27.75
N PHE A 6 42.59 -15.03 29.00
CA PHE A 6 41.16 -15.23 29.25
C PHE A 6 40.33 -14.01 28.87
N LEU A 7 40.84 -12.78 29.14
CA LEU A 7 40.16 -11.55 28.70
C LEU A 7 40.17 -11.39 27.17
N ALA A 8 41.25 -11.76 26.50
CA ALA A 8 41.32 -11.74 25.03
C ALA A 8 40.43 -12.78 24.39
N LEU A 9 40.29 -13.96 24.99
CA LEU A 9 39.31 -15.00 24.53
C LEU A 9 37.87 -14.58 24.75
N VAL A 10 37.55 -13.91 25.86
CA VAL A 10 36.21 -13.37 26.13
C VAL A 10 35.90 -12.18 25.22
N MET A 11 36.89 -11.33 24.90
CA MET A 11 36.71 -10.25 23.94
C MET A 11 36.62 -10.75 22.49
N MET A 12 37.32 -11.81 22.12
CA MET A 12 37.16 -12.45 20.79
C MET A 12 35.88 -13.28 20.67
N ALA A 13 35.35 -13.83 21.75
CA ALA A 13 34.05 -14.46 21.76
C ALA A 13 32.89 -13.44 21.68
N GLY A 14 33.13 -12.17 22.11
CA GLY A 14 32.16 -11.07 21.96
C GLY A 14 32.17 -10.40 20.58
N GLN A 15 33.07 -10.77 19.68
CA GLN A 15 33.17 -10.32 18.29
C GLN A 15 32.78 -11.38 17.26
N LEU A 16 32.23 -12.51 17.68
CA LEU A 16 31.30 -13.25 16.81
C LEU A 16 30.07 -12.35 16.68
N CYS A 17 30.00 -11.61 15.58
CA CYS A 17 28.79 -10.84 15.20
C CYS A 17 27.60 -11.76 15.46
N ALA A 18 26.85 -11.50 16.53
CA ALA A 18 25.60 -12.20 16.76
C ALA A 18 24.76 -11.95 15.51
N GLU A 19 24.45 -13.01 14.77
CA GLU A 19 23.65 -12.91 13.56
C GLU A 19 22.35 -12.21 13.90
N SER A 20 22.03 -11.13 13.20
CA SER A 20 20.79 -10.40 13.47
C SER A 20 19.57 -11.19 13.00
N VAL A 21 18.40 -10.90 13.57
CA VAL A 21 17.12 -11.44 13.05
C VAL A 21 17.02 -11.25 11.54
N GLN A 22 17.42 -10.08 11.04
CA GLN A 22 17.36 -9.77 9.62
C GLN A 22 18.32 -10.61 8.78
N ASP A 23 19.53 -10.89 9.27
CA ASP A 23 20.48 -11.74 8.57
C ASP A 23 19.98 -13.17 8.45
N ILE A 24 19.38 -13.72 9.52
CA ILE A 24 18.77 -15.04 9.48
C ILE A 24 17.61 -15.10 8.47
N LEU A 25 16.71 -14.11 8.52
CA LEU A 25 15.55 -14.06 7.63
C LEU A 25 15.94 -13.87 6.16
N LYS A 26 17.02 -13.14 5.88
CA LYS A 26 17.54 -12.95 4.53
C LYS A 26 17.97 -14.27 3.87
N LYS A 27 18.42 -15.25 4.64
CA LYS A 27 18.73 -16.58 4.11
C LYS A 27 17.53 -17.26 3.45
N ASN A 28 16.31 -16.99 3.93
CA ASN A 28 15.10 -17.58 3.40
C ASN A 28 14.73 -17.11 1.97
N SER A 29 15.36 -16.05 1.47
CA SER A 29 15.24 -15.64 0.07
C SER A 29 16.00 -16.54 -0.90
N ASP A 30 16.88 -17.43 -0.43
CA ASP A 30 17.53 -18.42 -1.27
C ASP A 30 16.51 -19.46 -1.79
N PRO A 31 16.28 -19.55 -3.10
CA PRO A 31 15.35 -20.50 -3.68
C PRO A 31 15.80 -21.96 -3.53
N ALA A 32 17.09 -22.22 -3.30
CA ALA A 32 17.63 -23.55 -3.10
C ALA A 32 17.29 -24.16 -1.71
N LEU A 33 16.91 -23.34 -0.73
CA LEU A 33 16.56 -23.82 0.59
C LEU A 33 15.21 -24.56 0.57
N ARG A 34 15.21 -25.76 1.19
CA ARG A 34 13.97 -26.53 1.42
C ARG A 34 13.07 -25.83 2.44
N TYR A 35 11.80 -26.09 2.37
CA TYR A 35 10.80 -25.53 3.30
C TYR A 35 11.18 -25.74 4.78
N THR A 36 11.67 -26.95 5.14
CA THR A 36 12.12 -27.27 6.50
C THR A 36 13.25 -26.39 6.98
N GLN A 37 14.23 -26.12 6.11
CA GLN A 37 15.37 -25.23 6.44
C GLN A 37 14.91 -23.77 6.61
N LYS A 38 13.98 -23.32 5.78
CA LYS A 38 13.36 -21.99 5.93
C LYS A 38 12.56 -21.87 7.24
N LEU A 39 11.90 -22.95 7.66
CA LEU A 39 11.18 -23.01 8.93
C LEU A 39 12.15 -23.01 10.14
N GLU A 40 13.27 -23.71 10.06
CA GLU A 40 14.33 -23.66 11.08
C GLU A 40 14.89 -22.24 11.23
N ASN A 41 15.18 -21.55 10.12
CA ASN A 41 15.60 -20.14 10.14
C ASN A 41 14.53 -19.24 10.77
N PHE A 42 13.24 -19.41 10.43
CA PHE A 42 12.14 -18.69 11.07
C PHE A 42 12.11 -18.91 12.59
N ASN A 43 12.21 -20.16 13.05
CA ASN A 43 12.21 -20.48 14.47
C ASN A 43 13.41 -19.85 15.19
N ALA A 44 14.61 -19.92 14.60
CA ALA A 44 15.80 -19.29 15.13
C ALA A 44 15.66 -17.76 15.22
N ALA A 45 15.13 -17.13 14.17
CA ALA A 45 14.86 -15.70 14.15
C ALA A 45 13.82 -15.29 15.20
N CYS A 46 12.73 -16.05 15.35
CA CYS A 46 11.72 -15.81 16.39
C CYS A 46 12.27 -15.98 17.81
N ALA A 47 13.16 -16.95 18.02
CA ALA A 47 13.83 -17.14 19.31
C ALA A 47 14.73 -15.93 19.63
N LEU A 48 15.50 -15.45 18.65
CA LEU A 48 16.36 -14.29 18.80
C LEU A 48 15.56 -12.98 18.97
N ALA A 49 14.41 -12.85 18.32
CA ALA A 49 13.51 -11.72 18.48
C ALA A 49 12.94 -11.61 19.92
N GLY A 50 12.88 -12.72 20.66
CA GLY A 50 12.42 -12.73 22.04
C GLY A 50 11.03 -12.11 22.22
N ASP A 51 10.93 -11.05 23.01
CA ASP A 51 9.71 -10.30 23.30
C ASP A 51 9.53 -9.06 22.41
N ASP A 52 10.46 -8.76 21.48
CA ASP A 52 10.34 -7.67 20.55
C ASP A 52 9.29 -7.99 19.48
N SER A 53 8.11 -7.41 19.66
CA SER A 53 6.97 -7.61 18.75
C SER A 53 7.22 -7.09 17.33
N GLY A 54 8.08 -6.06 17.17
CA GLY A 54 8.45 -5.53 15.85
C GLY A 54 9.34 -6.51 15.08
N LEU A 55 10.32 -7.11 15.75
CA LEU A 55 11.17 -8.15 15.16
C LEU A 55 10.34 -9.42 14.87
N ARG A 56 9.44 -9.80 15.76
CA ARG A 56 8.51 -10.93 15.53
C ARG A 56 7.61 -10.71 14.33
N LYS A 57 7.12 -9.48 14.12
CA LYS A 57 6.39 -9.13 12.89
C LYS A 57 7.21 -9.45 11.64
N LEU A 58 8.49 -9.08 11.60
CA LEU A 58 9.38 -9.39 10.47
C LEU A 58 9.52 -10.90 10.27
N CYS A 59 9.64 -11.67 11.36
CA CYS A 59 9.68 -13.13 11.30
C CYS A 59 8.40 -13.68 10.64
N TRP A 60 7.22 -13.24 11.06
CA TRP A 60 5.96 -13.72 10.53
C TRP A 60 5.74 -13.32 9.06
N ILE A 61 6.08 -12.08 8.67
CA ILE A 61 6.04 -11.66 7.25
C ILE A 61 6.96 -12.58 6.41
N ASN A 62 8.17 -12.85 6.88
CA ASN A 62 9.08 -13.78 6.20
C ASN A 62 8.51 -15.20 6.14
N ARG A 63 7.89 -15.69 7.23
CA ARG A 63 7.24 -17.01 7.27
C ARG A 63 6.21 -17.16 6.16
N PHE A 64 5.37 -16.14 5.96
CA PHE A 64 4.35 -16.14 4.93
C PHE A 64 4.93 -16.10 3.51
N SER A 65 6.09 -15.47 3.29
CA SER A 65 6.72 -15.38 1.97
C SER A 65 7.12 -16.72 1.36
N PHE A 66 7.30 -17.77 2.18
CA PHE A 66 7.61 -19.13 1.71
C PHE A 66 6.53 -20.18 2.08
N THR A 67 5.36 -19.71 2.58
CA THR A 67 4.23 -20.56 2.94
C THR A 67 3.32 -20.72 1.71
N ASN A 68 2.97 -21.96 1.36
CA ASN A 68 2.01 -22.22 0.29
C ASN A 68 0.56 -22.20 0.82
N GLU A 69 -0.41 -22.16 -0.10
CA GLU A 69 -1.83 -22.07 0.24
C GLU A 69 -2.32 -23.16 1.18
N ARG A 70 -1.84 -24.41 1.04
CA ARG A 70 -2.30 -25.55 1.84
C ARG A 70 -2.01 -25.39 3.32
N ILE A 71 -0.92 -24.72 3.67
CA ILE A 71 -0.48 -24.53 5.06
C ILE A 71 -0.65 -23.09 5.54
N MET A 72 -1.13 -22.19 4.67
CA MET A 72 -1.33 -20.79 5.00
C MET A 72 -2.29 -20.63 6.20
N HIS A 73 -3.40 -21.35 6.20
CA HIS A 73 -4.37 -21.30 7.29
C HIS A 73 -3.72 -21.63 8.64
N ASN A 74 -2.94 -22.72 8.71
CA ASN A 74 -2.25 -23.11 9.95
C ASN A 74 -1.23 -22.05 10.39
N ALA A 75 -0.46 -21.49 9.44
CA ALA A 75 0.50 -20.44 9.75
C ALA A 75 -0.21 -19.17 10.28
N VAL A 76 -1.39 -18.82 9.78
CA VAL A 76 -2.22 -17.73 10.32
C VAL A 76 -2.67 -18.04 11.75
N GLN A 77 -3.14 -19.25 12.03
CA GLN A 77 -3.54 -19.64 13.39
C GLN A 77 -2.35 -19.61 14.37
N GLU A 78 -1.18 -20.09 13.96
CA GLU A 78 0.05 -20.00 14.74
C GLU A 78 0.44 -18.52 15.03
N MET A 79 0.35 -17.66 14.04
CA MET A 79 0.59 -16.21 14.19
C MET A 79 -0.40 -15.56 15.17
N LEU A 80 -1.68 -15.92 15.07
CA LEU A 80 -2.72 -15.40 15.97
C LEU A 80 -2.51 -15.88 17.42
N ALA A 81 -1.97 -17.07 17.60
CA ALA A 81 -1.65 -17.67 18.90
C ALA A 81 -0.33 -17.16 19.51
N ASP A 82 0.49 -16.40 18.78
CA ASP A 82 1.75 -15.87 19.28
C ASP A 82 1.51 -14.79 20.37
N PRO A 83 1.76 -15.09 21.68
CA PRO A 83 1.42 -14.17 22.76
C PRO A 83 2.33 -12.92 22.80
N LYS A 84 3.45 -12.95 22.12
CA LYS A 84 4.46 -11.87 22.09
C LYS A 84 4.22 -10.89 20.94
N LEU A 85 3.30 -11.21 20.04
CA LEU A 85 2.96 -10.36 18.92
C LEU A 85 1.82 -9.41 19.29
N LYS A 86 2.06 -8.10 19.25
CA LYS A 86 1.05 -7.07 19.52
C LYS A 86 -0.04 -7.04 18.44
N GLU A 87 -1.25 -6.63 18.80
CA GLU A 87 -2.40 -6.55 17.88
C GLU A 87 -2.15 -5.62 16.68
N GLU A 88 -1.46 -4.49 16.87
CA GLU A 88 -1.08 -3.60 15.76
C GLU A 88 -0.20 -4.30 14.72
N HIS A 89 0.76 -5.12 15.18
CA HIS A 89 1.65 -5.86 14.29
C HIS A 89 0.95 -7.06 13.62
N ARG A 90 -0.05 -7.69 14.29
CA ARG A 90 -0.92 -8.69 13.65
C ARG A 90 -1.71 -8.06 12.49
N ALA A 91 -2.31 -6.90 12.72
CA ALA A 91 -3.04 -6.19 11.69
C ALA A 91 -2.13 -5.76 10.52
N GLU A 92 -0.89 -5.31 10.80
CA GLU A 92 0.08 -4.99 9.76
C GLU A 92 0.48 -6.23 8.93
N ILE A 93 0.64 -7.40 9.56
CA ILE A 93 0.90 -8.65 8.85
C ILE A 93 -0.27 -9.00 7.91
N PHE A 94 -1.52 -8.89 8.39
CA PHE A 94 -2.69 -9.09 7.52
C PHE A 94 -2.71 -8.13 6.34
N ALA A 95 -2.35 -6.86 6.55
CA ALA A 95 -2.30 -5.88 5.48
C ALA A 95 -1.21 -6.22 4.43
N VAL A 96 -0.06 -6.75 4.86
CA VAL A 96 0.99 -7.26 3.95
C VAL A 96 0.48 -8.47 3.17
N LEU A 97 -0.17 -9.42 3.85
CA LEU A 97 -0.73 -10.62 3.20
C LEU A 97 -1.77 -10.23 2.15
N PHE A 98 -2.69 -9.33 2.51
CA PHE A 98 -3.71 -8.85 1.59
C PHE A 98 -3.11 -8.21 0.33
N ARG A 99 -2.12 -7.33 0.49
CA ARG A 99 -1.43 -6.68 -0.64
C ARG A 99 -0.62 -7.64 -1.51
N SER A 100 -0.01 -8.68 -0.90
CA SER A 100 0.89 -9.59 -1.62
C SER A 100 0.18 -10.73 -2.33
N TYR A 101 -0.90 -11.22 -1.77
CA TYR A 101 -1.58 -12.44 -2.25
C TYR A 101 -3.03 -12.19 -2.67
N GLY A 102 -3.52 -10.96 -2.51
CA GLY A 102 -4.94 -10.69 -2.60
C GLY A 102 -5.71 -11.32 -1.43
N PHE A 103 -7.00 -11.14 -1.42
CA PHE A 103 -7.87 -11.81 -0.46
C PHE A 103 -8.49 -13.05 -1.12
N ALA A 104 -8.02 -14.23 -0.75
CA ALA A 104 -8.62 -15.49 -1.17
C ALA A 104 -9.55 -15.99 -0.05
N GLY A 105 -10.81 -15.57 -0.07
CA GLY A 105 -11.73 -16.00 0.97
C GLY A 105 -13.10 -15.32 0.91
N ASP A 106 -13.89 -15.58 1.94
CA ASP A 106 -15.18 -14.93 2.13
C ASP A 106 -14.99 -13.51 2.71
N PRO A 107 -15.30 -12.44 1.95
CA PRO A 107 -15.12 -11.08 2.41
C PRO A 107 -16.00 -10.74 3.62
N ASP A 108 -17.21 -11.31 3.72
CA ASP A 108 -18.10 -11.05 4.85
C ASP A 108 -17.56 -11.67 6.14
N ALA A 109 -17.00 -12.88 6.07
CA ALA A 109 -16.32 -13.50 7.21
C ALA A 109 -15.11 -12.68 7.65
N ALA A 110 -14.32 -12.15 6.70
CA ALA A 110 -13.18 -11.30 7.00
C ALA A 110 -13.58 -9.96 7.62
N LEU A 111 -14.61 -9.30 7.07
CA LEU A 111 -15.16 -8.06 7.65
C LEU A 111 -15.62 -8.28 9.07
N LYS A 112 -16.35 -9.37 9.35
CA LYS A 112 -16.78 -9.73 10.70
C LYS A 112 -15.59 -9.92 11.63
N PHE A 113 -14.60 -10.71 11.23
CA PHE A 113 -13.39 -10.98 12.02
C PHE A 113 -12.61 -9.71 12.36
N PHE A 114 -12.40 -8.81 11.37
CA PHE A 114 -11.64 -7.58 11.62
C PHE A 114 -12.45 -6.55 12.42
N ARG A 115 -13.78 -6.47 12.26
CA ARG A 115 -14.65 -5.63 13.09
C ARG A 115 -14.61 -6.04 14.56
N GLU A 116 -14.73 -7.34 14.85
CA GLU A 116 -14.65 -7.87 16.22
C GLU A 116 -13.30 -7.55 16.89
N ARG A 117 -12.19 -7.57 16.12
CA ARG A 117 -10.88 -7.19 16.64
C ARG A 117 -10.73 -5.69 16.81
N MET A 118 -11.22 -4.91 15.86
CA MET A 118 -11.21 -3.45 15.94
C MET A 118 -11.94 -2.94 17.19
N GLU A 119 -13.08 -3.54 17.56
CA GLU A 119 -13.84 -3.18 18.76
C GLU A 119 -13.09 -3.45 20.05
N LYS A 120 -12.18 -4.45 20.06
CA LYS A 120 -11.39 -4.84 21.23
C LYS A 120 -10.03 -4.12 21.32
N THR A 121 -9.73 -3.21 20.37
CA THR A 121 -8.42 -2.56 20.25
C THR A 121 -8.55 -1.03 20.33
N TYR A 122 -7.42 -0.37 20.62
CA TYR A 122 -7.32 1.09 20.74
C TYR A 122 -6.09 1.61 19.97
N GLY A 123 -6.05 2.93 19.76
CA GLY A 123 -4.92 3.63 19.16
C GLY A 123 -4.54 3.06 17.79
N GLN A 124 -3.27 2.83 17.58
CA GLN A 124 -2.73 2.38 16.28
C GLN A 124 -3.29 1.03 15.85
N ALA A 125 -3.51 0.09 16.78
CA ALA A 125 -4.09 -1.22 16.43
C ALA A 125 -5.50 -1.08 15.84
N LYS A 126 -6.32 -0.20 16.44
CA LYS A 126 -7.68 0.08 15.92
C LYS A 126 -7.63 0.65 14.51
N VAL A 127 -6.71 1.60 14.24
CA VAL A 127 -6.51 2.18 12.91
C VAL A 127 -6.11 1.10 11.90
N ARG A 128 -5.18 0.20 12.25
CA ARG A 128 -4.75 -0.87 11.34
C ARG A 128 -5.90 -1.81 10.96
N TYR A 129 -6.76 -2.18 11.92
CA TYR A 129 -7.95 -2.97 11.59
C TYR A 129 -8.99 -2.19 10.77
N ALA A 130 -9.18 -0.90 11.04
CA ALA A 130 -10.05 -0.06 10.21
C ALA A 130 -9.54 0.04 8.76
N VAL A 131 -8.23 0.19 8.58
CA VAL A 131 -7.59 0.18 7.25
C VAL A 131 -7.79 -1.15 6.54
N LEU A 132 -7.64 -2.30 7.24
CA LEU A 132 -7.92 -3.62 6.65
C LEU A 132 -9.36 -3.75 6.17
N ILE A 133 -10.32 -3.29 6.96
CA ILE A 133 -11.73 -3.27 6.57
C ILE A 133 -11.93 -2.38 5.33
N ALA A 134 -11.31 -1.20 5.31
CA ALA A 134 -11.37 -0.30 4.15
C ALA A 134 -10.73 -0.92 2.89
N MET A 135 -9.62 -1.67 3.04
CA MET A 135 -9.01 -2.42 1.94
C MET A 135 -9.97 -3.45 1.33
N ILE A 136 -10.73 -4.16 2.18
CA ILE A 136 -11.72 -5.13 1.69
C ILE A 136 -12.80 -4.42 0.86
N TYR A 137 -13.36 -3.33 1.34
CA TYR A 137 -14.33 -2.55 0.58
C TYR A 137 -13.75 -1.95 -0.71
N ASP A 138 -12.50 -1.50 -0.69
CA ASP A 138 -11.85 -0.93 -1.86
C ASP A 138 -11.52 -1.98 -2.93
N GLU A 139 -11.18 -3.23 -2.54
CA GLU A 139 -10.70 -4.25 -3.46
C GLU A 139 -11.74 -5.33 -3.80
N MET A 140 -12.57 -5.75 -2.83
CA MET A 140 -13.43 -6.93 -2.96
C MET A 140 -14.84 -6.62 -3.48
N TYR A 141 -15.39 -5.46 -3.15
CA TYR A 141 -16.76 -5.07 -3.53
C TYR A 141 -16.79 -4.13 -4.73
N ARG A 142 -15.80 -4.22 -5.61
CA ARG A 142 -15.75 -3.40 -6.81
C ARG A 142 -16.77 -3.86 -7.85
N ILE A 143 -17.61 -2.93 -8.28
CA ILE A 143 -18.43 -3.06 -9.49
C ILE A 143 -17.73 -2.22 -10.57
N ASP A 144 -17.52 -2.80 -11.74
CA ASP A 144 -16.83 -2.16 -12.87
C ASP A 144 -15.43 -1.60 -12.51
N GLY A 145 -14.72 -2.29 -11.62
CA GLY A 145 -13.37 -1.92 -11.20
C GLY A 145 -13.28 -0.86 -10.12
N GLU A 146 -14.43 -0.37 -9.58
CA GLU A 146 -14.48 0.66 -8.54
C GLU A 146 -15.42 0.30 -7.39
N PRO A 147 -15.12 0.70 -6.13
CA PRO A 147 -16.05 0.52 -5.02
C PRO A 147 -17.33 1.32 -5.24
N THR A 148 -18.46 0.79 -4.76
CA THR A 148 -19.75 1.48 -4.82
C THR A 148 -19.80 2.66 -3.84
N LYS A 149 -20.78 3.56 -4.00
CA LYS A 149 -21.01 4.63 -3.01
C LYS A 149 -21.34 4.07 -1.62
N HIS A 150 -22.04 2.93 -1.55
CA HIS A 150 -22.32 2.28 -0.28
C HIS A 150 -21.01 1.80 0.40
N ASP A 151 -20.13 1.14 -0.35
CA ASP A 151 -18.84 0.69 0.17
C ASP A 151 -18.01 1.86 0.67
N CYS A 152 -17.98 2.98 -0.08
CA CYS A 152 -17.29 4.19 0.34
C CYS A 152 -17.86 4.79 1.63
N LEU A 153 -19.19 4.75 1.83
CA LEU A 153 -19.81 5.20 3.09
C LEU A 153 -19.40 4.31 4.27
N GLU A 154 -19.40 2.98 4.08
CA GLU A 154 -18.91 2.05 5.11
C GLU A 154 -17.41 2.23 5.40
N MET A 155 -16.59 2.47 4.37
CA MET A 155 -15.18 2.82 4.56
C MET A 155 -15.02 4.05 5.44
N VAL A 156 -15.69 5.16 5.10
CA VAL A 156 -15.63 6.40 5.88
C VAL A 156 -16.08 6.16 7.32
N LYS A 157 -17.21 5.49 7.53
CA LYS A 157 -17.74 5.20 8.87
C LYS A 157 -16.73 4.44 9.73
N VAL A 158 -16.10 3.41 9.18
CA VAL A 158 -15.13 2.58 9.90
C VAL A 158 -13.86 3.38 10.19
N LEU A 159 -13.30 4.07 9.20
CA LEU A 159 -12.07 4.85 9.33
C LEU A 159 -12.24 6.02 10.32
N GLU A 160 -13.35 6.77 10.25
CA GLU A 160 -13.63 7.86 11.19
C GLU A 160 -13.87 7.34 12.62
N SER A 161 -14.44 6.14 12.80
CA SER A 161 -14.58 5.52 14.14
C SER A 161 -13.25 5.16 14.80
N ALA A 162 -12.19 5.03 14.00
CA ALA A 162 -10.82 4.76 14.46
C ALA A 162 -9.98 6.04 14.56
N ARG A 163 -10.47 7.18 14.03
CA ARG A 163 -9.76 8.44 13.98
C ARG A 163 -9.78 9.16 15.31
N MET A 164 -8.75 8.94 16.12
CA MET A 164 -8.50 9.68 17.36
C MET A 164 -7.39 10.72 17.15
N PRO A 165 -7.29 11.78 17.97
CA PRO A 165 -6.29 12.84 17.78
C PRO A 165 -4.86 12.33 17.57
N GLU A 166 -4.46 11.30 18.33
CA GLU A 166 -3.10 10.72 18.31
C GLU A 166 -2.78 10.00 16.99
N VAL A 167 -3.80 9.57 16.27
CA VAL A 167 -3.67 8.80 15.02
C VAL A 167 -4.29 9.50 13.80
N ALA A 168 -4.80 10.71 13.96
CA ALA A 168 -5.46 11.47 12.90
C ALA A 168 -4.52 11.74 11.70
N GLN A 169 -3.20 11.77 11.95
CA GLN A 169 -2.16 11.95 10.93
C GLN A 169 -1.65 10.63 10.33
N ASP A 170 -2.29 9.49 10.63
CA ASP A 170 -1.88 8.21 10.07
C ASP A 170 -2.03 8.22 8.53
N PRO A 171 -0.97 7.92 7.77
CA PRO A 171 -1.01 8.06 6.32
C PRO A 171 -1.90 7.01 5.65
N GLU A 172 -2.01 5.79 6.17
CA GLU A 172 -2.86 4.75 5.58
C GLU A 172 -4.34 5.09 5.78
N LEU A 173 -4.70 5.55 6.98
CA LEU A 173 -6.06 6.02 7.28
C LEU A 173 -6.45 7.15 6.32
N ASN A 174 -5.59 8.15 6.15
CA ASN A 174 -5.89 9.30 5.29
C ASN A 174 -5.89 8.93 3.80
N TRP A 175 -5.12 7.93 3.36
CA TRP A 175 -5.18 7.44 1.99
C TRP A 175 -6.56 6.86 1.63
N TYR A 176 -7.10 5.98 2.48
CA TYR A 176 -8.41 5.38 2.23
C TYR A 176 -9.56 6.37 2.46
N LEU A 177 -9.43 7.31 3.43
CA LEU A 177 -10.40 8.41 3.57
C LEU A 177 -10.44 9.29 2.32
N ALA A 178 -9.29 9.68 1.78
CA ALA A 178 -9.24 10.51 0.57
C ALA A 178 -9.92 9.82 -0.61
N LYS A 179 -9.65 8.53 -0.87
CA LYS A 179 -10.28 7.74 -1.93
C LYS A 179 -11.81 7.67 -1.75
N ALA A 180 -12.27 7.30 -0.55
CA ALA A 180 -13.68 7.16 -0.27
C ALA A 180 -14.42 8.50 -0.37
N HIS A 181 -13.88 9.57 0.20
CA HIS A 181 -14.45 10.91 0.11
C HIS A 181 -14.47 11.45 -1.31
N MET A 182 -13.46 11.14 -2.13
CA MET A 182 -13.42 11.52 -3.54
C MET A 182 -14.62 10.93 -4.30
N LYS A 183 -14.92 9.64 -4.10
CA LYS A 183 -16.06 8.96 -4.71
C LYS A 183 -17.40 9.49 -4.20
N LEU A 184 -17.46 9.94 -2.95
CA LEU A 184 -18.66 10.53 -2.33
C LEU A 184 -18.84 12.02 -2.67
N GLY A 185 -17.86 12.69 -3.26
CA GLY A 185 -17.90 14.11 -3.59
C GLY A 185 -17.62 15.03 -2.39
N ASN A 186 -17.08 14.54 -1.29
CA ASN A 186 -16.75 15.30 -0.09
C ASN A 186 -15.38 16.00 -0.25
N LEU A 187 -15.29 16.98 -1.14
CA LEU A 187 -14.02 17.55 -1.62
C LEU A 187 -13.16 18.20 -0.52
N ASN A 188 -13.77 18.78 0.52
CA ASN A 188 -13.03 19.36 1.65
C ASN A 188 -12.27 18.26 2.41
N SER A 189 -12.93 17.14 2.72
CA SER A 189 -12.30 16.01 3.41
C SER A 189 -11.19 15.36 2.56
N VAL A 190 -11.34 15.36 1.23
CA VAL A 190 -10.26 14.94 0.32
C VAL A 190 -9.05 15.85 0.46
N ASN A 191 -9.27 17.17 0.42
CA ASN A 191 -8.19 18.15 0.55
C ASN A 191 -7.44 18.02 1.88
N ASP A 192 -8.16 17.88 3.00
CA ASP A 192 -7.55 17.69 4.32
C ASP A 192 -6.66 16.43 4.37
N SER A 193 -7.16 15.33 3.82
CA SER A 193 -6.39 14.09 3.74
C SER A 193 -5.17 14.24 2.82
N LEU A 194 -5.30 14.91 1.67
CA LEU A 194 -4.19 15.17 0.74
C LEU A 194 -3.08 16.03 1.37
N GLN A 195 -3.42 17.00 2.23
CA GLN A 195 -2.42 17.79 2.96
C GLN A 195 -1.53 16.90 3.83
N ILE A 196 -2.12 15.91 4.51
CA ILE A 196 -1.38 14.92 5.30
C ILE A 196 -0.51 14.04 4.39
N LEU A 197 -1.08 13.51 3.30
CA LEU A 197 -0.40 12.61 2.38
C LEU A 197 0.77 13.23 1.64
N ARG A 198 0.74 14.54 1.39
CA ARG A 198 1.88 15.29 0.80
C ARG A 198 3.06 15.37 1.75
N GLN A 199 2.82 15.37 3.07
CA GLN A 199 3.88 15.37 4.09
C GLN A 199 4.37 13.96 4.39
N LYS A 200 3.44 13.01 4.52
CA LYS A 200 3.71 11.62 4.84
C LYS A 200 2.70 10.72 4.15
N ARG A 201 3.16 9.88 3.25
CA ARG A 201 2.33 8.88 2.57
C ARG A 201 2.64 7.47 3.04
N PRO A 202 1.72 6.47 2.86
CA PRO A 202 2.05 5.07 3.08
C PRO A 202 3.21 4.63 2.18
N GLN A 203 4.07 3.71 2.66
CA GLN A 203 5.25 3.28 1.89
C GLN A 203 4.89 2.64 0.54
N TYR A 204 3.73 1.98 0.45
CA TYR A 204 3.25 1.33 -0.77
C TYR A 204 2.48 2.28 -1.71
N VAL A 205 2.22 3.51 -1.29
CA VAL A 205 1.58 4.54 -2.10
C VAL A 205 2.66 5.44 -2.69
N SER A 206 2.73 5.48 -4.00
CA SER A 206 3.70 6.31 -4.68
C SER A 206 3.37 7.81 -4.59
N ALA A 207 4.36 8.67 -4.81
CA ALA A 207 4.13 10.10 -4.93
C ALA A 207 3.20 10.40 -6.12
N GLY A 208 3.38 9.69 -7.23
CA GLY A 208 2.54 9.81 -8.41
C GLY A 208 1.07 9.52 -8.14
N ALA A 209 0.75 8.53 -7.28
CA ALA A 209 -0.63 8.23 -6.89
C ALA A 209 -1.28 9.38 -6.10
N VAL A 210 -0.52 10.04 -5.21
CA VAL A 210 -1.00 11.20 -4.45
C VAL A 210 -1.22 12.40 -5.38
N PHE A 211 -0.31 12.64 -6.32
CA PHE A 211 -0.47 13.71 -7.33
C PHE A 211 -1.66 13.43 -8.24
N GLU A 212 -1.87 12.17 -8.67
CA GLU A 212 -3.03 11.81 -9.48
C GLU A 212 -4.36 12.09 -8.75
N LEU A 213 -4.48 11.68 -7.49
CA LEU A 213 -5.66 11.96 -6.68
C LEU A 213 -5.87 13.47 -6.44
N SER A 214 -4.77 14.23 -6.31
CA SER A 214 -4.81 15.69 -6.22
C SER A 214 -5.33 16.32 -7.53
N GLY A 215 -4.87 15.82 -8.67
CA GLY A 215 -5.38 16.20 -9.99
C GLY A 215 -6.86 15.86 -10.17
N ASP A 216 -7.30 14.69 -9.71
CA ASP A 216 -8.72 14.30 -9.75
C ASP A 216 -9.59 15.25 -8.92
N LEU A 217 -9.13 15.68 -7.72
CA LEU A 217 -9.82 16.69 -6.91
C LEU A 217 -9.97 18.01 -7.67
N LEU A 218 -8.89 18.53 -8.22
CA LEU A 218 -8.88 19.80 -8.97
C LEU A 218 -9.74 19.72 -10.23
N ARG A 219 -9.72 18.58 -10.95
CA ARG A 219 -10.56 18.36 -12.13
C ARG A 219 -12.04 18.39 -11.80
N VAL A 220 -12.47 17.78 -10.69
CA VAL A 220 -13.86 17.84 -10.22
C VAL A 220 -14.26 19.27 -9.85
N GLN A 221 -13.33 20.08 -9.34
CA GLN A 221 -13.52 21.51 -9.06
C GLN A 221 -13.45 22.38 -10.34
N ARG A 222 -13.20 21.78 -11.52
CA ARG A 222 -13.03 22.44 -12.82
C ARG A 222 -11.79 23.36 -12.89
N LEU A 223 -10.82 23.14 -12.04
CA LEU A 223 -9.53 23.82 -12.03
C LEU A 223 -8.56 23.06 -12.96
N TYR A 224 -8.86 23.09 -14.27
CA TYR A 224 -8.19 22.24 -15.25
C TYR A 224 -6.70 22.56 -15.43
N ALA A 225 -6.31 23.83 -15.33
CA ALA A 225 -4.91 24.24 -15.44
C ALA A 225 -4.07 23.70 -14.27
N GLU A 226 -4.60 23.77 -13.06
CA GLU A 226 -3.96 23.23 -11.85
C GLU A 226 -3.97 21.69 -11.87
N ALA A 227 -5.08 21.07 -12.28
CA ALA A 227 -5.18 19.62 -12.45
C ALA A 227 -4.14 19.10 -13.46
N TYR A 228 -3.93 19.81 -14.58
CA TYR A 228 -2.89 19.52 -15.55
C TYR A 228 -1.50 19.43 -14.89
N GLN A 229 -1.17 20.36 -13.99
CA GLN A 229 0.13 20.37 -13.31
C GLN A 229 0.29 19.16 -12.37
N GLU A 230 -0.74 18.83 -11.60
CA GLU A 230 -0.69 17.65 -10.69
C GLU A 230 -0.58 16.35 -11.49
N TYR A 231 -1.35 16.18 -12.58
CA TYR A 231 -1.22 15.03 -13.46
C TYR A 231 0.15 14.96 -14.17
N SER A 232 0.73 16.12 -14.52
CA SER A 232 2.08 16.18 -15.09
C SER A 232 3.12 15.61 -14.14
N ARG A 233 3.01 15.93 -12.84
CA ARG A 233 3.86 15.36 -11.79
C ARG A 233 3.64 13.85 -11.65
N ALA A 234 2.38 13.40 -11.60
CA ALA A 234 2.04 11.99 -11.53
C ALA A 234 2.59 11.19 -12.71
N CYS A 235 2.48 11.75 -13.92
CA CYS A 235 3.00 11.14 -15.14
C CYS A 235 4.54 11.11 -15.16
N ALA A 236 5.23 12.11 -14.56
CA ALA A 236 6.69 12.17 -14.50
C ALA A 236 7.30 11.20 -13.51
N GLU A 237 6.68 11.02 -12.34
CA GLU A 237 7.24 10.21 -11.25
C GLU A 237 7.28 8.71 -11.57
N GLU A 238 6.25 8.16 -12.24
CA GLU A 238 6.11 6.72 -12.41
C GLU A 238 5.58 6.27 -13.78
N MET A 239 5.56 7.16 -14.77
CA MET A 239 4.95 6.87 -16.08
C MET A 239 3.50 6.33 -15.92
N ARG A 240 2.71 6.96 -15.05
CA ARG A 240 1.31 6.57 -14.80
C ARG A 240 0.46 6.92 -16.04
N ILE A 241 0.21 5.91 -16.87
CA ILE A 241 -0.52 6.06 -18.14
C ILE A 241 -1.85 6.79 -17.94
N GLY A 242 -2.65 6.40 -16.92
CA GLY A 242 -3.92 7.06 -16.61
C GLY A 242 -3.77 8.55 -16.28
N ALA A 243 -2.71 8.95 -15.56
CA ALA A 243 -2.43 10.35 -15.28
C ALA A 243 -2.04 11.12 -16.56
N CYS A 244 -1.29 10.52 -17.48
CA CYS A 244 -0.95 11.15 -18.76
C CYS A 244 -2.19 11.36 -19.63
N TRP A 245 -3.15 10.42 -19.64
CA TRP A 245 -4.45 10.60 -20.31
C TRP A 245 -5.24 11.76 -19.69
N LYS A 246 -5.40 11.77 -18.37
CA LYS A 246 -6.11 12.84 -17.64
C LYS A 246 -5.43 14.21 -17.84
N GLN A 247 -4.10 14.24 -17.91
CA GLN A 247 -3.33 15.44 -18.24
C GLN A 247 -3.71 15.97 -19.63
N ALA A 248 -3.75 15.09 -20.64
CA ALA A 248 -4.14 15.48 -21.99
C ALA A 248 -5.60 15.97 -22.06
N GLU A 249 -6.52 15.31 -21.34
CA GLU A 249 -7.92 15.75 -21.23
C GLU A 249 -8.03 17.17 -20.68
N CYS A 250 -7.33 17.49 -19.59
CA CYS A 250 -7.32 18.83 -19.01
C CYS A 250 -6.80 19.87 -20.01
N ALA A 251 -5.72 19.56 -20.72
CA ALA A 251 -5.17 20.45 -21.76
C ALA A 251 -6.14 20.62 -22.93
N MET A 252 -6.89 19.59 -23.32
CA MET A 252 -7.90 19.70 -24.38
C MET A 252 -9.07 20.59 -23.97
N VAL A 253 -9.52 20.51 -22.71
CA VAL A 253 -10.57 21.41 -22.20
C VAL A 253 -10.13 22.88 -22.27
N GLU A 254 -8.88 23.15 -21.95
CA GLU A 254 -8.26 24.48 -22.03
C GLU A 254 -7.81 24.86 -23.46
N GLN A 255 -8.16 24.04 -24.46
CA GLN A 255 -7.78 24.21 -25.88
C GLN A 255 -6.26 24.27 -26.12
N GLN A 256 -5.47 23.77 -25.19
CA GLN A 256 -4.01 23.70 -25.27
C GLN A 256 -3.56 22.44 -26.00
N TYR A 257 -3.90 22.33 -27.30
CA TYR A 257 -3.72 21.08 -28.07
C TYR A 257 -2.26 20.62 -28.18
N ALA A 258 -1.30 21.52 -28.19
CA ALA A 258 0.13 21.16 -28.18
C ALA A 258 0.53 20.48 -26.86
N HIS A 259 0.02 20.96 -25.73
CA HIS A 259 0.26 20.34 -24.42
C HIS A 259 -0.45 18.98 -24.30
N ALA A 260 -1.69 18.87 -24.82
CA ALA A 260 -2.39 17.59 -24.88
C ALA A 260 -1.62 16.56 -25.71
N LEU A 261 -1.11 16.96 -26.87
CA LEU A 261 -0.28 16.09 -27.72
C LEU A 261 0.98 15.64 -26.99
N ALA A 262 1.71 16.57 -26.36
CA ALA A 262 2.93 16.25 -25.62
C ALA A 262 2.68 15.29 -24.45
N ALA A 263 1.52 15.37 -23.78
CA ALA A 263 1.14 14.45 -22.71
C ALA A 263 0.91 13.02 -23.25
N LEU A 264 0.16 12.88 -24.36
CA LEU A 264 -0.12 11.57 -24.96
C LEU A 264 1.13 10.93 -25.61
N GLU A 265 2.03 11.72 -26.20
CA GLU A 265 3.28 11.21 -26.80
C GLU A 265 4.27 10.65 -25.76
N ARG A 266 4.06 10.88 -24.46
CA ARG A 266 4.83 10.25 -23.38
C ARG A 266 4.43 8.79 -23.13
N ILE A 267 3.22 8.40 -23.54
CA ILE A 267 2.71 7.04 -23.35
C ILE A 267 3.34 6.14 -24.39
N ASP A 268 4.06 5.10 -23.94
CA ASP A 268 4.56 4.07 -24.84
C ASP A 268 3.40 3.16 -25.31
N PRO A 269 3.06 3.16 -26.62
CA PRO A 269 1.99 2.32 -27.14
C PRO A 269 2.19 0.81 -26.91
N ALA A 270 3.43 0.36 -26.67
CA ALA A 270 3.73 -1.05 -26.40
C ALA A 270 3.22 -1.51 -25.01
N GLN A 271 2.96 -0.58 -24.10
CA GLN A 271 2.44 -0.86 -22.75
C GLN A 271 0.91 -0.95 -22.71
N LEU A 272 0.24 -0.69 -23.83
CA LEU A 272 -1.21 -0.70 -23.93
C LEU A 272 -1.71 -1.98 -24.62
N ASP A 273 -2.93 -2.40 -24.27
CA ASP A 273 -3.64 -3.43 -25.05
C ASP A 273 -4.03 -2.92 -26.45
N GLY A 274 -4.68 -3.79 -27.24
CA GLY A 274 -4.95 -3.49 -28.64
C GLY A 274 -5.89 -2.31 -28.84
N GLU A 275 -6.94 -2.18 -28.02
CA GLU A 275 -7.97 -1.14 -28.15
C GLU A 275 -7.43 0.20 -27.65
N ASP A 276 -6.84 0.24 -26.47
CA ASP A 276 -6.25 1.45 -25.90
C ASP A 276 -5.11 2.00 -26.75
N ARG A 277 -4.31 1.11 -27.35
CA ARG A 277 -3.26 1.50 -28.32
C ARG A 277 -3.84 2.19 -29.54
N LEU A 278 -4.91 1.65 -30.11
CA LEU A 278 -5.55 2.26 -31.28
C LEU A 278 -6.14 3.63 -30.92
N LEU A 279 -6.81 3.73 -29.76
CA LEU A 279 -7.36 4.99 -29.27
C LEU A 279 -6.26 6.04 -29.06
N LEU A 280 -5.12 5.68 -28.45
CA LEU A 280 -3.97 6.56 -28.28
C LEU A 280 -3.48 7.10 -29.62
N LEU A 281 -3.22 6.22 -30.59
CA LEU A 281 -2.69 6.61 -31.90
C LEU A 281 -3.68 7.50 -32.68
N GLU A 282 -4.96 7.23 -32.57
CA GLU A 282 -6.01 8.05 -33.17
C GLU A 282 -6.05 9.46 -32.56
N GLN A 283 -6.04 9.55 -31.23
CA GLN A 283 -6.03 10.85 -30.54
C GLN A 283 -4.77 11.66 -30.86
N ILE A 284 -3.59 11.04 -30.87
CA ILE A 284 -2.34 11.70 -31.27
C ILE A 284 -2.47 12.25 -32.71
N ARG A 285 -3.01 11.47 -33.67
CA ARG A 285 -3.23 11.92 -35.05
C ARG A 285 -4.16 13.12 -35.10
N ASN A 286 -5.26 13.06 -34.38
CA ASN A 286 -6.25 14.14 -34.34
C ASN A 286 -5.67 15.44 -33.77
N LEU A 287 -4.89 15.34 -32.69
CA LEU A 287 -4.23 16.48 -32.08
C LEU A 287 -3.14 17.08 -33.00
N LYS A 288 -2.34 16.26 -33.69
CA LYS A 288 -1.37 16.72 -34.70
C LYS A 288 -2.03 17.55 -35.79
N ASN A 289 -3.22 17.19 -36.21
CA ASN A 289 -3.98 17.94 -37.21
C ASN A 289 -4.53 19.28 -36.66
N ARG A 290 -4.83 19.35 -35.34
CA ARG A 290 -5.29 20.60 -34.69
C ARG A 290 -4.14 21.58 -34.41
N VAL A 291 -2.97 21.05 -34.04
CA VAL A 291 -1.78 21.89 -33.77
C VAL A 291 -1.21 22.52 -35.04
N LYS A 292 -1.47 21.95 -36.22
CA LYS A 292 -1.01 22.51 -37.53
C LYS A 292 -1.91 23.60 -38.07
N LYS A 293 -3.09 23.77 -37.54
CA LYS A 293 -4.06 24.82 -37.92
C LYS A 293 -3.90 26.06 -37.06
#